data_149a2b473c808c23cfb94009d5f47dd6
#
_entry.id   149a2b473c808c23cfb94009d5f47dd6
#
_cell.length_a   1.000
_cell.length_b   1.000
_cell.length_c   1.000
_cell.angle_alpha   90.00
_cell.angle_beta   90.00
_cell.angle_gamma   90.00
#
_symmetry.space_group_name_H-M   'P 1'
#
loop_
_entity.id
_entity.type
_entity.pdbx_description
1 polymer ?
#
loop_
_entity_poly.entity_id
_entity_poly.type
_entity_poly.pdbx_seq_one_letter_code
_entity_poly.pdbx_strand_id
1 'polypeptide(L)'
;MFSRRHFLRFLGGLSVFGASTAAYGFTEPVLRLGVTRYDIQPPQWPANFQLKIAAVADIHACDPWMSLSHIESIVERTNALNADIIVLLGDYVAGHRHVTRFIPADEWAPVLAGLKAPLGVHAILGNHDWWEDKKVQREGQGPTNARRGLEAAGIPVYENEAKRLTKDGRPFWLAGLGDQLAYVPARRFRPVRRIGVDDLNATLANVTDDAPVILMAHEPDVAKRVPARVALQLSGHTHGGQVRLFGWSPVAPTRYDKFVYGHSRTKCDVVVSGGLGCSIMPFRLGVPPEIVLVTLGGSGPAVS
;
A
#
# COMPACT_ATOMS: atom_id res chain seq x y z
N MET A 1 7.33 -48.44 -19.12
CA MET A 1 8.08 -48.44 -17.85
C MET A 1 9.05 -47.26 -17.84
N PHE A 2 8.93 -46.35 -16.85
CA PHE A 2 9.90 -45.27 -16.66
C PHE A 2 11.22 -45.86 -16.18
N SER A 3 12.32 -45.63 -16.93
CA SER A 3 13.62 -46.11 -16.51
C SER A 3 14.16 -45.26 -15.35
N ARG A 4 14.98 -45.85 -14.47
CA ARG A 4 15.65 -45.15 -13.35
C ARG A 4 16.40 -43.89 -13.82
N ARG A 5 16.92 -43.89 -15.02
CA ARG A 5 17.63 -42.78 -15.66
C ARG A 5 16.66 -41.61 -16.01
N HIS A 6 15.45 -41.91 -16.49
CA HIS A 6 14.44 -40.88 -16.77
C HIS A 6 13.91 -40.26 -15.47
N PHE A 7 13.71 -41.06 -14.43
CA PHE A 7 13.31 -40.59 -13.11
C PHE A 7 14.36 -39.64 -12.50
N LEU A 8 15.63 -39.98 -12.53
CA LEU A 8 16.72 -39.13 -12.04
C LEU A 8 16.85 -37.82 -12.84
N ARG A 9 16.69 -37.88 -14.17
CA ARG A 9 16.67 -36.67 -15.01
C ARG A 9 15.48 -35.78 -14.68
N PHE A 10 14.28 -36.33 -14.45
CA PHE A 10 13.09 -35.60 -14.03
C PHE A 10 13.32 -34.92 -12.69
N LEU A 11 13.84 -35.63 -11.68
CA LEU A 11 14.16 -35.06 -10.38
C LEU A 11 15.22 -33.96 -10.49
N GLY A 12 16.26 -34.15 -11.29
CA GLY A 12 17.30 -33.14 -11.56
C GLY A 12 16.70 -31.88 -12.19
N GLY A 13 15.83 -32.05 -13.19
CA GLY A 13 15.10 -30.94 -13.82
C GLY A 13 14.21 -30.18 -12.85
N LEU A 14 13.48 -30.89 -11.99
CA LEU A 14 12.62 -30.30 -10.96
C LEU A 14 13.43 -29.51 -9.92
N SER A 15 14.59 -30.04 -9.52
CA SER A 15 15.49 -29.36 -8.58
C SER A 15 16.08 -28.08 -9.18
N VAL A 16 16.51 -28.11 -10.44
CA VAL A 16 17.02 -26.91 -11.16
C VAL A 16 15.90 -25.88 -11.31
N PHE A 17 14.70 -26.28 -11.70
CA PHE A 17 13.55 -25.39 -11.82
C PHE A 17 13.21 -24.75 -10.48
N GLY A 18 13.14 -25.53 -9.40
CA GLY A 18 12.88 -25.03 -8.05
C GLY A 18 13.93 -24.02 -7.57
N ALA A 19 15.22 -24.33 -7.78
CA ALA A 19 16.32 -23.42 -7.43
C ALA A 19 16.28 -22.12 -8.24
N SER A 20 16.00 -22.19 -9.54
CA SER A 20 15.86 -21.01 -10.40
C SER A 20 14.67 -20.14 -10.00
N THR A 21 13.53 -20.74 -9.69
CA THR A 21 12.35 -20.02 -9.22
C THR A 21 12.60 -19.34 -7.88
N ALA A 22 13.29 -20.03 -6.95
CA ALA A 22 13.66 -19.44 -5.68
C ALA A 22 14.64 -18.26 -5.87
N ALA A 23 15.67 -18.41 -6.69
CA ALA A 23 16.61 -17.34 -7.00
C ALA A 23 15.88 -16.13 -7.63
N TYR A 24 14.97 -16.37 -8.57
CA TYR A 24 14.15 -15.33 -9.18
C TYR A 24 13.31 -14.59 -8.11
N GLY A 25 12.65 -15.29 -7.20
CA GLY A 25 11.82 -14.70 -6.16
C GLY A 25 12.57 -13.77 -5.21
N PHE A 26 13.87 -13.99 -4.97
CA PHE A 26 14.72 -13.06 -4.21
C PHE A 26 15.23 -11.87 -5.04
N THR A 27 15.24 -11.98 -6.35
CA THR A 27 15.68 -10.87 -7.23
C THR A 27 14.50 -9.99 -7.67
N GLU A 28 13.30 -10.54 -7.75
CA GLU A 28 12.10 -9.81 -8.19
C GLU A 28 11.84 -8.50 -7.41
N PRO A 29 11.97 -8.46 -6.05
CA PRO A 29 11.77 -7.25 -5.28
C PRO A 29 12.67 -6.08 -5.68
N VAL A 30 13.87 -6.36 -6.17
CA VAL A 30 14.89 -5.34 -6.48
C VAL A 30 14.92 -4.99 -7.96
N LEU A 31 14.70 -5.96 -8.84
CA LEU A 31 14.89 -5.79 -10.28
C LEU A 31 13.61 -5.40 -11.04
N ARG A 32 12.44 -5.57 -10.44
CA ARG A 32 11.18 -5.25 -11.10
C ARG A 32 10.45 -4.12 -10.38
N LEU A 33 10.10 -3.10 -11.14
CA LEU A 33 9.18 -2.04 -10.70
C LEU A 33 8.12 -1.89 -11.79
N GLY A 34 6.91 -2.36 -11.49
CA GLY A 34 5.76 -2.29 -12.37
C GLY A 34 4.92 -1.02 -12.17
N VAL A 35 4.02 -0.79 -13.11
CA VAL A 35 2.91 0.17 -12.96
C VAL A 35 1.63 -0.55 -13.33
N THR A 36 0.78 -0.78 -12.33
CA THR A 36 -0.54 -1.37 -12.53
C THR A 36 -1.58 -0.28 -12.71
N ARG A 37 -2.42 -0.39 -13.75
CA ARG A 37 -3.39 0.64 -14.11
C ARG A 37 -4.81 0.14 -13.92
N TYR A 38 -5.64 0.99 -13.33
CA TYR A 38 -7.07 0.77 -13.17
C TYR A 38 -7.84 1.98 -13.68
N ASP A 39 -8.72 1.76 -14.65
CA ASP A 39 -9.69 2.76 -15.10
C ASP A 39 -11.04 2.41 -14.47
N ILE A 40 -11.50 3.26 -13.54
CA ILE A 40 -12.65 2.94 -12.67
C ILE A 40 -13.69 4.06 -12.78
N GLN A 41 -14.95 3.65 -12.92
CA GLN A 41 -16.10 4.54 -12.86
C GLN A 41 -17.00 4.15 -11.67
N PRO A 42 -16.70 4.66 -10.46
CA PRO A 42 -17.60 4.44 -9.32
C PRO A 42 -18.95 5.14 -9.55
N PRO A 43 -20.06 4.57 -9.09
CA PRO A 43 -21.37 5.23 -9.21
C PRO A 43 -21.46 6.62 -8.57
N GLN A 44 -20.65 6.85 -7.53
CA GLN A 44 -20.59 8.10 -6.79
C GLN A 44 -19.64 9.14 -7.42
N TRP A 45 -18.87 8.74 -8.45
CA TRP A 45 -17.94 9.64 -9.12
C TRP A 45 -18.55 10.22 -10.37
N PRO A 46 -18.54 11.55 -10.59
CA PRO A 46 -19.12 12.17 -11.78
C PRO A 46 -18.43 11.67 -13.06
N ALA A 47 -19.19 11.22 -14.05
CA ALA A 47 -18.69 10.60 -15.27
C ALA A 47 -17.73 11.52 -16.08
N ASN A 48 -17.95 12.85 -16.03
CA ASN A 48 -17.13 13.82 -16.75
C ASN A 48 -16.02 14.43 -15.86
N PHE A 49 -15.69 13.81 -14.75
CA PHE A 49 -14.66 14.29 -13.85
C PHE A 49 -13.49 13.30 -13.82
N GLN A 50 -12.48 13.51 -14.64
CA GLN A 50 -11.31 12.67 -14.67
C GLN A 50 -10.31 13.06 -13.59
N LEU A 51 -9.85 12.08 -12.81
CA LEU A 51 -8.79 12.24 -11.80
C LEU A 51 -7.82 11.07 -11.90
N LYS A 52 -6.53 11.37 -12.10
CA LYS A 52 -5.45 10.39 -12.06
C LYS A 52 -4.78 10.38 -10.70
N ILE A 53 -4.73 9.23 -10.05
CA ILE A 53 -4.18 9.03 -8.72
C ILE A 53 -3.02 8.03 -8.83
N ALA A 54 -1.80 8.44 -8.45
CA ALA A 54 -0.71 7.49 -8.25
C ALA A 54 -0.67 7.09 -6.78
N ALA A 55 -0.77 5.80 -6.51
CA ALA A 55 -0.69 5.25 -5.16
C ALA A 55 0.61 4.46 -4.99
N VAL A 56 1.34 4.80 -3.93
CA VAL A 56 2.59 4.19 -3.49
C VAL A 56 2.35 3.58 -2.12
N ALA A 57 2.64 2.31 -1.94
CA ALA A 57 2.37 1.58 -0.70
C ALA A 57 3.54 0.69 -0.30
N ASP A 58 3.67 0.44 1.00
CA ASP A 58 4.50 -0.63 1.55
C ASP A 58 5.96 -0.54 1.08
N ILE A 59 6.60 0.61 1.29
CA ILE A 59 7.99 0.86 0.88
C ILE A 59 8.96 0.00 1.67
N HIS A 60 8.80 -0.10 3.00
CA HIS A 60 9.68 -0.86 3.89
C HIS A 60 11.17 -0.55 3.68
N ALA A 61 11.56 0.71 3.86
CA ALA A 61 12.89 1.23 3.60
C ALA A 61 13.98 0.49 4.39
N CYS A 62 14.90 -0.16 3.70
CA CYS A 62 15.99 -0.95 4.29
C CYS A 62 17.06 -1.32 3.27
N ASP A 63 18.29 -1.51 3.72
CA ASP A 63 19.33 -2.11 2.91
C ASP A 63 19.36 -3.64 3.07
N PRO A 64 19.62 -4.41 2.00
CA PRO A 64 19.86 -3.97 0.62
C PRO A 64 18.61 -3.92 -0.26
N TRP A 65 17.39 -4.19 0.28
CA TRP A 65 16.21 -4.53 -0.52
C TRP A 65 15.42 -3.31 -1.00
N MET A 66 15.37 -2.24 -0.20
CA MET A 66 14.71 -0.98 -0.51
C MET A 66 15.61 0.18 -0.07
N SER A 67 16.76 0.31 -0.74
CA SER A 67 17.74 1.36 -0.49
C SER A 67 17.22 2.74 -0.87
N LEU A 68 17.88 3.81 -0.42
CA LEU A 68 17.52 5.18 -0.79
C LEU A 68 17.52 5.37 -2.32
N SER A 69 18.51 4.81 -3.03
CA SER A 69 18.57 4.88 -4.50
C SER A 69 17.41 4.15 -5.18
N HIS A 70 16.91 3.07 -4.56
CA HIS A 70 15.70 2.39 -5.06
C HIS A 70 14.46 3.27 -4.84
N ILE A 71 14.33 3.91 -3.68
CA ILE A 71 13.26 4.87 -3.39
C ILE A 71 13.32 6.06 -4.35
N GLU A 72 14.51 6.58 -4.68
CA GLU A 72 14.69 7.61 -5.71
C GLU A 72 14.14 7.17 -7.06
N SER A 73 14.43 5.93 -7.49
CA SER A 73 13.89 5.36 -8.74
C SER A 73 12.36 5.25 -8.72
N ILE A 74 11.78 4.93 -7.55
CA ILE A 74 10.32 4.91 -7.36
C ILE A 74 9.74 6.33 -7.49
N VAL A 75 10.38 7.33 -6.89
CA VAL A 75 9.99 8.74 -6.99
C VAL A 75 10.01 9.21 -8.45
N GLU A 76 11.10 8.96 -9.17
CA GLU A 76 11.23 9.30 -10.58
C GLU A 76 10.14 8.63 -11.43
N ARG A 77 9.93 7.33 -11.21
CA ARG A 77 8.92 6.55 -11.93
C ARG A 77 7.51 7.04 -11.63
N THR A 78 7.22 7.39 -10.37
CA THR A 78 5.90 7.93 -9.96
C THR A 78 5.65 9.29 -10.59
N ASN A 79 6.63 10.18 -10.58
CA ASN A 79 6.54 11.51 -11.20
C ASN A 79 6.30 11.42 -12.72
N ALA A 80 6.93 10.44 -13.40
CA ALA A 80 6.75 10.22 -14.83
C ALA A 80 5.32 9.78 -15.22
N LEU A 81 4.49 9.35 -14.26
CA LEU A 81 3.09 9.02 -14.52
C LEU A 81 2.20 10.25 -14.73
N ASN A 82 2.68 11.43 -14.37
CA ASN A 82 1.92 12.69 -14.47
C ASN A 82 0.52 12.56 -13.83
N ALA A 83 0.48 12.03 -12.60
CA ALA A 83 -0.75 11.94 -11.84
C ALA A 83 -1.19 13.31 -11.33
N ASP A 84 -2.49 13.52 -11.18
CA ASP A 84 -3.05 14.74 -10.60
C ASP A 84 -2.77 14.84 -9.09
N ILE A 85 -2.73 13.69 -8.42
CA ILE A 85 -2.48 13.55 -6.98
C ILE A 85 -1.67 12.28 -6.73
N ILE A 86 -0.79 12.32 -5.74
CA ILE A 86 -0.05 11.16 -5.27
C ILE A 86 -0.49 10.83 -3.84
N VAL A 87 -0.77 9.57 -3.56
CA VAL A 87 -1.13 9.08 -2.23
C VAL A 87 -0.13 8.03 -1.76
N LEU A 88 0.33 8.17 -0.53
CA LEU A 88 1.24 7.26 0.14
C LEU A 88 0.45 6.47 1.19
N LEU A 89 0.36 5.16 1.03
CA LEU A 89 -0.60 4.31 1.74
C LEU A 89 -0.03 3.61 2.98
N GLY A 90 1.10 4.10 3.51
CA GLY A 90 1.70 3.57 4.73
C GLY A 90 2.78 2.51 4.52
N ASP A 91 3.29 1.99 5.63
CA ASP A 91 4.38 1.02 5.74
C ASP A 91 5.67 1.47 5.05
N TYR A 92 6.19 2.63 5.51
CA TYR A 92 7.49 3.16 5.08
C TYR A 92 8.64 2.44 5.75
N VAL A 93 8.43 1.96 6.98
CA VAL A 93 9.43 1.34 7.84
C VAL A 93 9.47 -0.17 7.62
N ALA A 94 10.67 -0.74 7.48
CA ALA A 94 10.83 -2.19 7.35
C ALA A 94 10.76 -2.88 8.72
N GLY A 95 10.06 -4.02 8.80
CA GLY A 95 9.90 -4.81 10.02
C GLY A 95 10.57 -6.19 9.98
N HIS A 96 11.07 -6.67 8.83
CA HIS A 96 11.69 -7.98 8.73
C HIS A 96 13.19 -7.98 9.11
N ARG A 97 13.71 -9.15 9.53
CA ARG A 97 15.07 -9.28 10.06
C ARG A 97 16.16 -9.50 9.00
N HIS A 98 15.78 -9.67 7.74
CA HIS A 98 16.70 -9.96 6.63
C HIS A 98 17.25 -8.66 6.01
N VAL A 99 17.78 -7.79 6.84
CA VAL A 99 18.30 -6.48 6.46
C VAL A 99 19.73 -6.29 7.00
N THR A 100 20.53 -5.54 6.28
CA THR A 100 21.86 -5.10 6.75
C THR A 100 21.77 -3.77 7.51
N ARG A 101 20.75 -2.94 7.19
CA ARG A 101 20.46 -1.67 7.86
C ARG A 101 18.97 -1.32 7.71
N PHE A 102 18.36 -0.90 8.80
CA PHE A 102 17.08 -0.18 8.76
C PHE A 102 17.36 1.28 8.43
N ILE A 103 16.66 1.82 7.42
CA ILE A 103 16.81 3.22 7.01
C ILE A 103 15.83 4.05 7.85
N PRO A 104 16.30 5.03 8.65
CA PRO A 104 15.43 5.83 9.49
C PRO A 104 14.65 6.90 8.70
N ALA A 105 13.61 7.47 9.33
CA ALA A 105 12.68 8.36 8.65
C ALA A 105 13.32 9.68 8.17
N ASP A 106 14.32 10.16 8.85
CA ASP A 106 15.09 11.36 8.46
C ASP A 106 15.98 11.16 7.23
N GLU A 107 16.20 9.90 6.80
CA GLU A 107 16.89 9.59 5.57
C GLU A 107 15.91 9.34 4.39
N TRP A 108 14.86 8.52 4.57
CA TRP A 108 13.97 8.18 3.46
C TRP A 108 12.89 9.24 3.18
N ALA A 109 12.42 10.00 4.19
CA ALA A 109 11.37 10.99 3.97
C ALA A 109 11.82 12.16 3.07
N PRO A 110 13.05 12.70 3.18
CA PRO A 110 13.57 13.69 2.22
C PRO A 110 13.58 13.19 0.77
N VAL A 111 13.80 11.89 0.54
CA VAL A 111 13.73 11.32 -0.81
C VAL A 111 12.30 11.36 -1.34
N LEU A 112 11.31 11.01 -0.50
CA LEU A 112 9.90 11.08 -0.86
C LEU A 112 9.40 12.52 -1.09
N ALA A 113 10.05 13.54 -0.52
CA ALA A 113 9.77 14.95 -0.82
C ALA A 113 10.03 15.31 -2.29
N GLY A 114 10.75 14.45 -3.04
CA GLY A 114 10.94 14.55 -4.48
C GLY A 114 9.69 14.23 -5.32
N LEU A 115 8.64 13.64 -4.72
CA LEU A 115 7.36 13.38 -5.39
C LEU A 115 6.63 14.68 -5.72
N LYS A 116 6.02 14.76 -6.93
CA LYS A 116 5.38 15.98 -7.44
C LYS A 116 4.05 15.64 -8.12
N ALA A 117 2.99 16.30 -7.66
CA ALA A 117 1.68 16.26 -8.30
C ALA A 117 0.96 17.61 -8.13
N PRO A 118 0.13 18.06 -9.10
CA PRO A 118 -0.59 19.33 -9.03
C PRO A 118 -1.44 19.51 -7.79
N LEU A 119 -2.09 18.44 -7.31
CA LEU A 119 -2.92 18.45 -6.11
C LEU A 119 -2.15 18.03 -4.85
N GLY A 120 -0.84 17.83 -4.95
CA GLY A 120 0.04 17.48 -3.85
C GLY A 120 0.25 15.99 -3.64
N VAL A 121 1.05 15.71 -2.60
CA VAL A 121 1.35 14.38 -2.09
C VAL A 121 0.73 14.27 -0.71
N HIS A 122 0.01 13.18 -0.45
CA HIS A 122 -0.75 12.98 0.78
C HIS A 122 -0.47 11.58 1.34
N ALA A 123 -0.34 11.45 2.64
CA ALA A 123 0.08 10.21 3.28
C ALA A 123 -0.88 9.76 4.39
N ILE A 124 -0.94 8.46 4.60
CA ILE A 124 -1.37 7.80 5.83
C ILE A 124 -0.24 6.95 6.37
N LEU A 125 -0.38 6.43 7.58
CA LEU A 125 0.55 5.45 8.16
C LEU A 125 0.01 4.04 8.00
N GLY A 126 0.94 3.06 8.01
CA GLY A 126 0.62 1.65 8.11
C GLY A 126 1.14 1.04 9.42
N ASN A 127 0.84 -0.23 9.65
CA ASN A 127 1.11 -0.88 10.93
C ASN A 127 2.60 -0.95 11.27
N HIS A 128 3.51 -1.11 10.31
CA HIS A 128 4.95 -1.09 10.58
C HIS A 128 5.47 0.27 11.00
N ASP A 129 4.86 1.37 10.56
CA ASP A 129 5.20 2.72 11.00
C ASP A 129 4.91 2.94 12.49
N TRP A 130 3.99 2.16 13.05
CA TRP A 130 3.65 2.11 14.46
C TRP A 130 4.45 1.05 15.22
N TRP A 131 4.52 -0.18 14.70
CA TRP A 131 5.11 -1.33 15.38
C TRP A 131 6.60 -1.18 15.63
N GLU A 132 7.32 -0.58 14.70
CA GLU A 132 8.77 -0.41 14.81
C GLU A 132 9.15 0.83 15.65
N ASP A 133 8.21 1.71 15.97
CA ASP A 133 8.44 2.81 16.92
C ASP A 133 8.21 2.34 18.36
N LYS A 134 9.29 1.85 18.98
CA LYS A 134 9.27 1.31 20.34
C LYS A 134 8.81 2.32 21.40
N LYS A 135 9.00 3.62 21.16
CA LYS A 135 8.55 4.68 22.09
C LYS A 135 7.03 4.76 22.05
N VAL A 136 6.47 4.89 20.87
CA VAL A 136 5.01 4.95 20.65
C VAL A 136 4.32 3.68 21.15
N GLN A 137 4.90 2.50 20.90
CA GLN A 137 4.37 1.24 21.43
C GLN A 137 4.33 1.18 22.96
N ARG A 138 5.30 1.79 23.65
CA ARG A 138 5.30 1.85 25.12
C ARG A 138 4.35 2.90 25.68
N GLU A 139 4.27 4.06 25.03
CA GLU A 139 3.48 5.20 25.50
C GLU A 139 2.01 5.09 25.12
N GLY A 140 1.67 4.29 24.09
CA GLY A 140 0.32 4.10 23.61
C GLY A 140 -0.25 5.32 22.87
N GLN A 141 0.62 6.22 22.38
CA GLN A 141 0.24 7.43 21.64
C GLN A 141 1.37 7.90 20.74
N GLY A 142 1.00 8.53 19.60
CA GLY A 142 1.92 9.12 18.63
C GLY A 142 2.41 10.53 19.01
N PRO A 143 3.04 11.25 18.08
CA PRO A 143 3.29 10.86 16.69
C PRO A 143 4.47 9.88 16.56
N THR A 144 4.40 9.03 15.52
CA THR A 144 5.48 8.09 15.15
C THR A 144 6.67 8.82 14.51
N ASN A 145 7.83 8.15 14.46
CA ASN A 145 9.00 8.67 13.73
C ASN A 145 8.69 8.84 12.22
N ALA A 146 7.93 7.91 11.64
CA ALA A 146 7.49 7.99 10.25
C ALA A 146 6.64 9.25 10.00
N ARG A 147 5.65 9.52 10.86
CA ARG A 147 4.84 10.74 10.77
C ARG A 147 5.70 12.00 10.83
N ARG A 148 6.58 12.10 11.82
CA ARG A 148 7.48 13.25 11.97
C ARG A 148 8.38 13.46 10.75
N GLY A 149 8.92 12.38 10.19
CA GLY A 149 9.75 12.44 8.98
C GLY A 149 8.97 12.96 7.77
N LEU A 150 7.78 12.44 7.51
CA LEU A 150 6.92 12.88 6.40
C LEU A 150 6.50 14.34 6.55
N GLU A 151 6.03 14.74 7.73
CA GLU A 151 5.62 16.13 8.00
C GLU A 151 6.79 17.11 7.87
N ALA A 152 8.00 16.74 8.36
CA ALA A 152 9.22 17.53 8.19
C ALA A 152 9.64 17.64 6.71
N ALA A 153 9.33 16.63 5.89
CA ALA A 153 9.54 16.62 4.45
C ALA A 153 8.43 17.37 3.67
N GLY A 154 7.47 18.00 4.36
CA GLY A 154 6.36 18.75 3.76
C GLY A 154 5.21 17.88 3.24
N ILE A 155 5.17 16.60 3.59
CA ILE A 155 4.10 15.67 3.20
C ILE A 155 3.09 15.54 4.34
N PRO A 156 1.84 16.03 4.17
CA PRO A 156 0.80 15.93 5.21
C PRO A 156 0.40 14.47 5.45
N VAL A 157 0.28 14.09 6.73
CA VAL A 157 -0.12 12.75 7.17
C VAL A 157 -1.50 12.81 7.80
N TYR A 158 -2.42 12.06 7.24
CA TYR A 158 -3.82 11.99 7.68
C TYR A 158 -4.01 10.84 8.67
N GLU A 159 -4.69 11.14 9.78
CA GLU A 159 -5.09 10.16 10.77
C GLU A 159 -6.50 10.49 11.26
N ASN A 160 -7.50 9.83 10.69
CA ASN A 160 -8.92 10.09 10.91
C ASN A 160 -9.35 11.51 10.49
N GLU A 161 -8.80 11.99 9.40
CA GLU A 161 -9.00 13.32 8.86
C GLU A 161 -9.47 13.27 7.41
N ALA A 162 -10.08 14.34 6.93
CA ALA A 162 -10.41 14.53 5.53
C ALA A 162 -10.11 15.94 5.06
N LYS A 163 -9.64 16.08 3.84
CA LYS A 163 -9.35 17.36 3.19
C LYS A 163 -10.16 17.48 1.91
N ARG A 164 -10.80 18.64 1.75
CA ARG A 164 -11.48 19.00 0.51
C ARG A 164 -10.47 19.52 -0.50
N LEU A 165 -10.42 18.89 -1.66
CA LEU A 165 -9.56 19.25 -2.78
C LEU A 165 -10.43 19.65 -3.98
N THR A 166 -9.84 20.36 -4.93
CA THR A 166 -10.54 20.82 -6.14
C THR A 166 -9.65 20.62 -7.35
N LYS A 167 -10.19 20.01 -8.40
CA LYS A 167 -9.56 19.91 -9.72
C LYS A 167 -10.53 20.46 -10.76
N ASP A 168 -10.05 21.38 -11.60
CA ASP A 168 -10.84 22.00 -12.67
C ASP A 168 -12.19 22.56 -12.17
N GLY A 169 -12.19 23.18 -10.99
CA GLY A 169 -13.38 23.73 -10.33
C GLY A 169 -14.31 22.70 -9.67
N ARG A 170 -13.99 21.39 -9.76
CA ARG A 170 -14.81 20.31 -9.19
C ARG A 170 -14.22 19.80 -7.88
N PRO A 171 -15.01 19.81 -6.81
CA PRO A 171 -14.54 19.37 -5.51
C PRO A 171 -14.62 17.85 -5.35
N PHE A 172 -13.72 17.32 -4.53
CA PHE A 172 -13.77 15.97 -3.97
C PHE A 172 -13.09 15.96 -2.60
N TRP A 173 -13.34 14.92 -1.82
CA TRP A 173 -12.71 14.73 -0.53
C TRP A 173 -11.66 13.64 -0.60
N LEU A 174 -10.49 13.91 -0.04
CA LEU A 174 -9.47 12.91 0.28
C LEU A 174 -9.49 12.69 1.78
N ALA A 175 -9.89 11.48 2.19
CA ALA A 175 -9.97 11.06 3.59
C ALA A 175 -8.85 10.07 3.91
N GLY A 176 -8.21 10.20 5.07
CA GLY A 176 -7.20 9.27 5.56
C GLY A 176 -7.62 8.67 6.90
N LEU A 177 -7.72 7.35 6.94
CA LEU A 177 -8.06 6.59 8.13
C LEU A 177 -6.79 6.31 8.94
N GLY A 178 -6.90 6.39 10.25
CA GLY A 178 -5.88 5.90 11.17
C GLY A 178 -5.66 4.39 11.01
N ASP A 179 -4.47 3.92 11.34
CA ASP A 179 -4.08 2.52 11.17
C ASP A 179 -4.92 1.59 12.08
N GLN A 180 -5.42 0.48 11.51
CA GLN A 180 -6.29 -0.46 12.19
C GLN A 180 -5.53 -1.43 13.11
N LEU A 181 -4.21 -1.55 12.93
CA LEU A 181 -3.33 -2.47 13.64
C LEU A 181 -2.17 -1.76 14.36
N ALA A 182 -2.28 -0.46 14.60
CA ALA A 182 -1.22 0.41 15.13
C ALA A 182 -0.48 -0.15 16.37
N TYR A 183 -1.17 -0.87 17.25
CA TYR A 183 -0.57 -1.42 18.46
C TYR A 183 -0.42 -2.93 18.40
N VAL A 184 0.81 -3.40 18.65
CA VAL A 184 1.08 -4.83 18.76
C VAL A 184 0.31 -5.40 19.94
N PRO A 185 -0.49 -6.47 19.76
CA PRO A 185 -1.19 -7.11 20.86
C PRO A 185 -0.21 -7.49 21.97
N ALA A 186 -0.46 -7.02 23.19
CA ALA A 186 0.42 -7.30 24.32
C ALA A 186 0.53 -8.80 24.53
N ARG A 187 1.75 -9.31 24.49
CA ARG A 187 2.02 -10.69 24.86
C ARG A 187 1.53 -10.94 26.29
N ARG A 188 0.49 -11.78 26.45
CA ARG A 188 0.02 -12.51 27.62
C ARG A 188 -0.31 -11.77 28.93
N PHE A 189 0.13 -10.50 29.18
CA PHE A 189 0.01 -9.88 30.49
C PHE A 189 -0.57 -8.47 30.55
N ARG A 190 -0.97 -7.89 29.41
CA ARG A 190 -1.73 -6.63 29.37
C ARG A 190 -2.90 -6.77 28.41
N PRO A 191 -4.14 -6.62 28.85
CA PRO A 191 -5.28 -6.54 27.94
C PRO A 191 -5.15 -5.24 27.15
N VAL A 192 -4.72 -5.31 25.88
CA VAL A 192 -4.73 -4.16 24.97
C VAL A 192 -6.20 -3.89 24.64
N ARG A 193 -6.73 -2.80 25.13
CA ARG A 193 -8.12 -2.40 24.91
C ARG A 193 -8.37 -1.97 23.45
N ARG A 194 -7.34 -1.49 22.76
CA ARG A 194 -7.42 -0.97 21.39
C ARG A 194 -6.21 -1.47 20.59
N ILE A 195 -6.46 -2.06 19.44
CA ILE A 195 -5.41 -2.53 18.52
C ILE A 195 -5.06 -1.43 17.53
N GLY A 196 -6.07 -0.72 16.98
CA GLY A 196 -5.91 0.34 16.01
C GLY A 196 -6.15 1.74 16.57
N VAL A 197 -5.80 2.74 15.79
CA VAL A 197 -6.15 4.15 16.01
C VAL A 197 -7.26 4.61 15.05
N ASP A 198 -7.77 3.68 14.22
CA ASP A 198 -8.80 3.95 13.23
C ASP A 198 -10.13 4.40 13.85
N ASP A 199 -10.70 5.47 13.28
CA ASP A 199 -12.06 5.92 13.55
C ASP A 199 -12.73 6.37 12.24
N LEU A 200 -13.39 5.42 11.57
CA LEU A 200 -14.05 5.68 10.30
C LEU A 200 -15.17 6.72 10.41
N ASN A 201 -15.88 6.75 11.55
CA ASN A 201 -16.96 7.71 11.76
C ASN A 201 -16.41 9.12 11.93
N ALA A 202 -15.36 9.31 12.74
CA ALA A 202 -14.69 10.59 12.88
C ALA A 202 -14.09 11.04 11.55
N THR A 203 -13.44 10.14 10.80
CA THR A 203 -12.89 10.43 9.47
C THR A 203 -13.95 11.00 8.53
N LEU A 204 -15.11 10.33 8.43
CA LEU A 204 -16.18 10.73 7.52
C LEU A 204 -17.02 11.91 8.04
N ALA A 205 -16.99 12.19 9.34
CA ALA A 205 -17.65 13.39 9.90
C ALA A 205 -16.97 14.70 9.44
N ASN A 206 -15.70 14.64 9.00
CA ASN A 206 -15.01 15.79 8.39
C ASN A 206 -15.54 16.13 6.99
N VAL A 207 -16.30 15.24 6.36
CA VAL A 207 -16.85 15.43 5.02
C VAL A 207 -18.19 16.14 5.11
N THR A 208 -18.21 17.43 4.80
CA THR A 208 -19.32 18.35 5.13
C THR A 208 -20.27 18.67 3.96
N ASP A 209 -19.98 18.16 2.74
CA ASP A 209 -20.83 18.34 1.55
C ASP A 209 -20.98 17.02 0.77
N ASP A 210 -21.69 17.03 -0.35
CA ASP A 210 -21.97 15.83 -1.17
C ASP A 210 -20.89 15.51 -2.21
N ALA A 211 -19.75 16.20 -2.20
CA ALA A 211 -18.65 15.90 -3.11
C ALA A 211 -18.13 14.46 -2.89
N PRO A 212 -17.71 13.76 -3.95
CA PRO A 212 -17.27 12.36 -3.84
C PRO A 212 -16.06 12.20 -2.93
N VAL A 213 -15.96 11.06 -2.27
CA VAL A 213 -14.91 10.77 -1.28
C VAL A 213 -13.98 9.67 -1.79
N ILE A 214 -12.67 9.92 -1.68
CA ILE A 214 -11.61 8.92 -1.82
C ILE A 214 -11.06 8.65 -0.43
N LEU A 215 -11.05 7.38 -0.01
CA LEU A 215 -10.56 6.94 1.29
C LEU A 215 -9.20 6.26 1.14
N MET A 216 -8.20 6.76 1.83
CA MET A 216 -6.94 6.07 2.08
C MET A 216 -7.07 5.27 3.37
N ALA A 217 -6.84 3.97 3.32
CA ALA A 217 -6.84 3.09 4.49
C ALA A 217 -5.79 2.01 4.29
N HIS A 218 -4.83 1.88 5.19
CA HIS A 218 -3.72 0.95 4.99
C HIS A 218 -4.24 -0.49 4.86
N GLU A 219 -4.99 -0.99 5.85
CA GLU A 219 -5.61 -2.31 5.78
C GLU A 219 -6.90 -2.29 4.96
N PRO A 220 -7.05 -3.20 3.99
CA PRO A 220 -8.20 -3.21 3.11
C PRO A 220 -9.51 -3.70 3.76
N ASP A 221 -9.43 -4.42 4.87
CA ASP A 221 -10.57 -5.08 5.52
C ASP A 221 -11.66 -4.10 5.98
N VAL A 222 -11.31 -2.82 6.22
CA VAL A 222 -12.28 -1.77 6.55
C VAL A 222 -13.35 -1.57 5.47
N ALA A 223 -13.07 -1.96 4.22
CA ALA A 223 -14.01 -1.86 3.10
C ALA A 223 -15.39 -2.50 3.36
N LYS A 224 -15.46 -3.45 4.29
CA LYS A 224 -16.74 -4.03 4.74
C LYS A 224 -17.61 -3.06 5.53
N ARG A 225 -17.01 -2.06 6.18
CA ARG A 225 -17.68 -1.05 7.00
C ARG A 225 -17.87 0.28 6.26
N VAL A 226 -17.13 0.50 5.17
CA VAL A 226 -17.16 1.74 4.39
C VAL A 226 -18.55 1.92 3.78
N PRO A 227 -19.19 3.10 3.98
CA PRO A 227 -20.51 3.39 3.42
C PRO A 227 -20.46 3.65 1.91
N ALA A 228 -21.60 3.50 1.24
CA ALA A 228 -21.74 3.73 -0.20
C ALA A 228 -21.42 5.16 -0.67
N ARG A 229 -21.30 6.12 0.25
CA ARG A 229 -20.89 7.49 -0.05
C ARG A 229 -19.44 7.61 -0.53
N VAL A 230 -18.57 6.71 -0.08
CA VAL A 230 -17.18 6.63 -0.53
C VAL A 230 -17.15 6.06 -1.93
N ALA A 231 -16.51 6.76 -2.86
CA ALA A 231 -16.40 6.32 -4.25
C ALA A 231 -15.30 5.26 -4.41
N LEU A 232 -14.14 5.50 -3.80
CA LEU A 232 -12.97 4.65 -3.92
C LEU A 232 -12.26 4.52 -2.58
N GLN A 233 -11.87 3.30 -2.20
CA GLN A 233 -10.89 3.02 -1.17
C GLN A 233 -9.58 2.57 -1.81
N LEU A 234 -8.45 3.14 -1.34
CA LEU A 234 -7.09 2.75 -1.72
C LEU A 234 -6.38 2.15 -0.51
N SER A 235 -5.78 0.98 -0.67
CA SER A 235 -5.13 0.22 0.42
C SER A 235 -3.81 -0.42 -0.02
N GLY A 236 -2.93 -0.69 0.96
CA GLY A 236 -1.72 -1.48 0.86
C GLY A 236 -1.78 -2.74 1.72
N HIS A 237 -0.78 -2.91 2.62
CA HIS A 237 -0.72 -3.90 3.70
C HIS A 237 -0.53 -5.36 3.28
N THR A 238 -1.27 -5.83 2.29
CA THR A 238 -1.35 -7.26 1.97
C THR A 238 -0.16 -7.77 1.16
N HIS A 239 0.55 -6.87 0.48
CA HIS A 239 1.60 -7.21 -0.50
C HIS A 239 1.14 -8.21 -1.59
N GLY A 240 -0.18 -8.34 -1.82
CA GLY A 240 -0.73 -9.42 -2.65
C GLY A 240 -0.40 -10.82 -2.13
N GLY A 241 0.01 -10.94 -0.85
CA GLY A 241 0.52 -12.15 -0.21
C GLY A 241 2.00 -12.43 -0.52
N GLN A 242 2.73 -11.54 -1.22
CA GLN A 242 4.10 -11.68 -1.73
C GLN A 242 4.31 -12.88 -2.67
N VAL A 243 3.59 -13.99 -2.49
CA VAL A 243 3.57 -15.15 -3.37
C VAL A 243 2.17 -15.35 -3.90
N ARG A 244 2.03 -15.29 -5.24
CA ARG A 244 0.74 -15.45 -5.90
C ARG A 244 0.90 -16.36 -7.12
N LEU A 245 0.26 -17.52 -7.08
CA LEU A 245 0.32 -18.52 -8.14
C LEU A 245 -1.08 -18.71 -8.72
N PHE A 246 -1.24 -18.54 -10.01
CA PHE A 246 -2.53 -18.69 -10.72
C PHE A 246 -3.67 -17.89 -10.08
N GLY A 247 -3.38 -16.69 -9.57
CA GLY A 247 -4.38 -15.83 -8.93
C GLY A 247 -4.68 -16.14 -7.47
N TRP A 248 -4.04 -17.15 -6.87
CA TRP A 248 -4.20 -17.50 -5.47
C TRP A 248 -2.93 -17.20 -4.65
N SER A 249 -3.10 -16.62 -3.47
CA SER A 249 -2.02 -16.32 -2.52
C SER A 249 -2.19 -17.21 -1.28
N PRO A 250 -1.22 -18.07 -0.95
CA PRO A 250 -1.35 -19.03 0.16
C PRO A 250 -1.38 -18.36 1.53
N VAL A 251 -0.78 -17.17 1.64
CA VAL A 251 -0.75 -16.36 2.87
C VAL A 251 -0.97 -14.91 2.50
N ALA A 252 -1.94 -14.27 3.15
CA ALA A 252 -2.16 -12.84 3.04
C ALA A 252 -2.76 -12.31 4.36
N PRO A 253 -2.34 -11.13 4.86
CA PRO A 253 -2.82 -10.58 6.13
C PRO A 253 -4.18 -9.88 5.97
N THR A 254 -5.15 -10.56 5.40
CA THR A 254 -6.55 -10.12 5.28
C THR A 254 -7.49 -11.29 5.54
N ARG A 255 -8.71 -10.99 5.99
CA ARG A 255 -9.76 -11.99 6.24
C ARG A 255 -10.58 -12.32 4.99
N TYR A 256 -10.34 -11.63 3.88
CA TYR A 256 -11.18 -11.72 2.69
C TYR A 256 -10.34 -11.86 1.42
N ASP A 257 -10.43 -12.96 0.72
CA ASP A 257 -9.67 -13.26 -0.49
C ASP A 257 -9.72 -12.15 -1.54
N LYS A 258 -10.86 -11.50 -1.68
CA LYS A 258 -11.05 -10.39 -2.62
C LYS A 258 -10.29 -9.10 -2.26
N PHE A 259 -9.75 -9.01 -1.05
CA PHE A 259 -8.95 -7.88 -0.59
C PHE A 259 -7.46 -8.21 -0.51
N VAL A 260 -7.05 -9.34 -1.09
CA VAL A 260 -5.63 -9.70 -1.15
C VAL A 260 -4.88 -8.82 -2.14
N TYR A 261 -5.47 -8.54 -3.32
CA TYR A 261 -4.77 -7.82 -4.39
C TYR A 261 -5.74 -7.35 -5.47
N GLY A 262 -5.48 -6.16 -5.99
CA GLY A 262 -6.15 -5.64 -7.18
C GLY A 262 -7.49 -4.95 -6.90
N HIS A 263 -8.31 -4.82 -7.94
CA HIS A 263 -9.59 -4.13 -7.87
C HIS A 263 -10.71 -5.08 -7.46
N SER A 264 -11.54 -4.61 -6.55
CA SER A 264 -12.78 -5.29 -6.16
C SER A 264 -13.86 -4.27 -5.83
N ARG A 265 -15.13 -4.68 -5.80
CA ARG A 265 -16.25 -3.80 -5.45
C ARG A 265 -17.00 -4.33 -4.23
N THR A 266 -17.33 -3.41 -3.34
CA THR A 266 -18.24 -3.60 -2.21
C THR A 266 -19.39 -2.60 -2.32
N LYS A 267 -19.61 -1.77 -1.31
CA LYS A 267 -20.44 -0.54 -1.41
C LYS A 267 -19.68 0.59 -2.11
N CYS A 268 -18.35 0.50 -2.16
CA CYS A 268 -17.44 1.36 -2.92
C CYS A 268 -16.50 0.49 -3.76
N ASP A 269 -15.80 1.08 -4.71
CA ASP A 269 -14.67 0.44 -5.36
C ASP A 269 -13.48 0.39 -4.39
N VAL A 270 -12.73 -0.72 -4.43
CA VAL A 270 -11.57 -0.95 -3.57
C VAL A 270 -10.40 -1.37 -4.44
N VAL A 271 -9.27 -0.68 -4.33
CA VAL A 271 -8.02 -1.08 -4.97
C VAL A 271 -6.99 -1.38 -3.90
N VAL A 272 -6.46 -2.58 -3.92
CA VAL A 272 -5.43 -3.06 -3.01
C VAL A 272 -4.13 -3.22 -3.79
N SER A 273 -3.12 -2.42 -3.43
CA SER A 273 -1.80 -2.49 -4.01
C SER A 273 -1.03 -3.73 -3.55
N GLY A 274 -0.22 -4.30 -4.45
CA GLY A 274 0.77 -5.30 -4.09
C GLY A 274 1.98 -4.74 -3.36
N GLY A 275 2.08 -3.41 -3.22
CA GLY A 275 3.16 -2.74 -2.52
C GLY A 275 4.51 -2.81 -3.25
N LEU A 276 5.51 -2.14 -2.70
CA LEU A 276 6.85 -2.01 -3.29
C LEU A 276 7.89 -2.86 -2.59
N GLY A 277 7.94 -2.81 -1.26
CA GLY A 277 8.87 -3.57 -0.43
C GLY A 277 8.40 -4.98 -0.06
N CYS A 278 8.98 -5.52 0.98
CA CYS A 278 8.64 -6.83 1.54
C CYS A 278 8.45 -6.74 3.05
N SER A 279 7.46 -7.45 3.58
CA SER A 279 7.10 -7.39 5.00
C SER A 279 7.74 -8.51 5.83
N ILE A 280 7.69 -9.77 5.39
CA ILE A 280 8.11 -10.93 6.18
C ILE A 280 9.53 -11.39 5.78
N MET A 281 9.76 -11.52 4.49
CA MET A 281 11.05 -11.87 3.91
C MET A 281 11.20 -11.20 2.54
N PRO A 282 12.43 -10.93 2.07
CA PRO A 282 12.68 -10.24 0.81
C PRO A 282 12.47 -11.17 -0.40
N PHE A 283 11.26 -11.70 -0.52
CA PHE A 283 10.89 -12.69 -1.53
C PHE A 283 9.52 -12.33 -2.11
N ARG A 284 9.46 -12.23 -3.44
CA ARG A 284 8.21 -12.07 -4.18
C ARG A 284 8.15 -13.06 -5.33
N LEU A 285 6.98 -13.60 -5.60
CA LEU A 285 6.75 -14.49 -6.74
C LEU A 285 5.34 -14.29 -7.27
N GLY A 286 5.24 -13.74 -8.49
CA GLY A 286 3.95 -13.48 -9.14
C GLY A 286 3.21 -12.24 -8.63
N VAL A 287 3.83 -11.45 -7.77
CA VAL A 287 3.37 -10.11 -7.33
C VAL A 287 4.59 -9.18 -7.34
N PRO A 288 5.00 -8.69 -8.51
CA PRO A 288 6.13 -7.78 -8.59
C PRO A 288 5.83 -6.46 -7.85
N PRO A 289 6.85 -5.75 -7.36
CA PRO A 289 6.70 -4.40 -6.84
C PRO A 289 5.99 -3.50 -7.83
N GLU A 290 5.04 -2.71 -7.36
CA GLU A 290 4.23 -1.88 -8.24
C GLU A 290 3.90 -0.50 -7.67
N ILE A 291 3.81 0.48 -8.57
CA ILE A 291 3.07 1.72 -8.37
C ILE A 291 1.69 1.52 -8.98
N VAL A 292 0.65 1.85 -8.26
CA VAL A 292 -0.72 1.76 -8.77
C VAL A 292 -1.14 3.11 -9.34
N LEU A 293 -1.63 3.12 -10.60
CA LEU A 293 -2.22 4.30 -11.23
C LEU A 293 -3.72 4.07 -11.43
N VAL A 294 -4.54 4.81 -10.70
CA VAL A 294 -6.00 4.78 -10.85
C VAL A 294 -6.47 6.00 -11.62
N THR A 295 -7.25 5.80 -12.67
CA THR A 295 -7.98 6.86 -13.36
C THR A 295 -9.47 6.76 -13.03
N LEU A 296 -9.99 7.77 -12.33
CA LEU A 296 -11.42 7.89 -12.07
C LEU A 296 -12.10 8.73 -13.17
N GLY A 297 -13.31 8.37 -13.56
CA GLY A 297 -14.11 9.13 -14.53
C GLY A 297 -13.58 9.09 -15.96
N GLY A 298 -12.69 8.16 -16.27
CA GLY A 298 -12.22 7.90 -17.65
C GLY A 298 -13.25 7.12 -18.46
N SER A 299 -13.32 7.38 -19.77
CA SER A 299 -14.17 6.65 -20.73
C SER A 299 -13.58 5.29 -21.14
N GLY A 300 -12.90 4.59 -20.20
CA GLY A 300 -12.36 3.26 -20.45
C GLY A 300 -13.42 2.16 -20.33
N PRO A 301 -13.27 1.02 -21.01
CA PRO A 301 -14.15 -0.11 -20.84
C PRO A 301 -14.08 -0.61 -19.39
N ALA A 302 -15.24 -0.88 -18.80
CA ALA A 302 -15.32 -1.56 -17.52
C ALA A 302 -14.53 -2.88 -17.63
N VAL A 303 -13.52 -3.07 -16.79
CA VAL A 303 -12.81 -4.35 -16.71
C VAL A 303 -13.80 -5.38 -16.19
N SER A 304 -14.13 -6.34 -17.05
CA SER A 304 -14.99 -7.50 -16.76
C SER A 304 -14.24 -8.52 -15.91
#